data_f492e5b1100c8ea5e90d174dfd1136f6
#
_entry.id   f492e5b1100c8ea5e90d174dfd1136f6
#
_cell.length_a   1.000
_cell.length_b   1.000
_cell.length_c   1.000
_cell.angle_alpha   90.00
_cell.angle_beta   90.00
_cell.angle_gamma   90.00
#
_symmetry.space_group_name_H-M   'P 1'
#
loop_
_entity.id
_entity.type
_entity.pdbx_description
1 polymer ?
#
loop_
_entity_poly.entity_id
_entity_poly.type
_entity_poly.pdbx_seq_one_letter_code
_entity_poly.pdbx_strand_id
1 'polypeptide(L)'
;IFQTLTVITIGFAIFMENRNPSSTVAWILVLALLPVVGLVLYFLLGQNYFKRRKFDKKAEQDRLSYERIDRSARPLPRDLSQFTPNQQRLLHLSQRLARTPFSMATRTYVLTNGEETFTNLLRELKKAQHHIHMEYYIYRADDIGREIQKTLIEKARAGVEVRFMFDAVGSIGLPKSFTAELRAAGVKVGIYGPMRFLSLSSRVNYRNHRKIVVIDGNTGFIGGL
;
A
#
# COMPACT_ATOMS: atom_id res chain seq x y z
N ILE A 1 11.86 7.96 -43.51
CA ILE A 1 12.13 9.27 -42.86
C ILE A 1 11.13 9.50 -41.71
N PHE A 2 9.82 9.44 -41.91
CA PHE A 2 8.83 9.67 -40.86
C PHE A 2 8.95 8.67 -39.71
N GLN A 3 9.09 7.38 -40.00
CA GLN A 3 9.25 6.30 -39.03
C GLN A 3 10.52 6.45 -38.21
N THR A 4 11.63 6.83 -38.83
CA THR A 4 12.92 7.08 -38.19
C THR A 4 12.81 8.26 -37.21
N LEU A 5 12.16 9.35 -37.65
CA LEU A 5 11.95 10.52 -36.78
C LEU A 5 11.09 10.21 -35.57
N THR A 6 10.02 9.42 -35.78
CA THR A 6 9.15 8.96 -34.66
C THR A 6 9.89 8.12 -33.63
N VAL A 7 10.72 7.16 -34.08
CA VAL A 7 11.53 6.32 -33.18
C VAL A 7 12.54 7.16 -32.40
N ILE A 8 13.20 8.10 -33.05
CA ILE A 8 14.15 9.02 -32.38
C ILE A 8 13.44 9.87 -31.34
N THR A 9 12.29 10.47 -31.69
CA THR A 9 11.54 11.33 -30.78
C THR A 9 11.05 10.55 -29.56
N ILE A 10 10.54 9.34 -29.74
CA ILE A 10 10.07 8.50 -28.63
C ILE A 10 11.24 7.97 -27.82
N GLY A 11 12.34 7.58 -28.44
CA GLY A 11 13.58 7.19 -27.75
C GLY A 11 14.10 8.32 -26.85
N PHE A 12 14.09 9.55 -27.36
CA PHE A 12 14.44 10.72 -26.57
C PHE A 12 13.46 10.96 -25.40
N ALA A 13 12.15 10.84 -25.65
CA ALA A 13 11.14 10.96 -24.61
C ALA A 13 11.30 9.90 -23.50
N ILE A 14 11.62 8.66 -23.87
CA ILE A 14 11.89 7.57 -22.91
C ILE A 14 13.15 7.87 -22.09
N PHE A 15 14.19 8.40 -22.73
CA PHE A 15 15.41 8.78 -22.05
C PHE A 15 15.16 9.90 -21.02
N MET A 16 14.34 10.88 -21.37
CA MET A 16 13.98 12.00 -20.48
C MET A 16 13.05 11.62 -19.33
N GLU A 17 12.36 10.46 -19.40
CA GLU A 17 11.43 10.01 -18.33
C GLU A 17 12.12 9.59 -17.02
N ASN A 18 13.43 9.65 -16.93
CA ASN A 18 14.21 9.28 -15.74
C ASN A 18 13.80 7.91 -15.15
N ARG A 19 13.77 6.90 -16.01
CA ARG A 19 13.45 5.50 -15.66
C ARG A 19 14.69 4.76 -15.15
N ASN A 20 14.46 3.56 -14.62
CA ASN A 20 15.54 2.63 -14.39
C ASN A 20 16.33 2.40 -15.71
N PRO A 21 17.67 2.55 -15.72
CA PRO A 21 18.49 2.44 -16.91
C PRO A 21 18.24 1.18 -17.73
N SER A 22 18.10 0.02 -17.09
CA SER A 22 17.81 -1.25 -17.76
C SER A 22 16.48 -1.23 -18.53
N SER A 23 15.45 -0.61 -17.97
CA SER A 23 14.15 -0.46 -18.63
C SER A 23 14.22 0.52 -19.80
N THR A 24 14.98 1.59 -19.69
CA THR A 24 15.21 2.56 -20.75
C THR A 24 15.90 1.89 -21.94
N VAL A 25 17.00 1.17 -21.71
CA VAL A 25 17.72 0.43 -22.74
C VAL A 25 16.83 -0.61 -23.41
N ALA A 26 16.08 -1.39 -22.63
CA ALA A 26 15.16 -2.40 -23.17
C ALA A 26 14.11 -1.79 -24.12
N TRP A 27 13.49 -0.66 -23.75
CA TRP A 27 12.52 0.01 -24.61
C TRP A 27 13.13 0.63 -25.85
N ILE A 28 14.34 1.19 -25.76
CA ILE A 28 15.07 1.71 -26.93
C ILE A 28 15.39 0.57 -27.90
N LEU A 29 15.84 -0.59 -27.42
CA LEU A 29 16.09 -1.76 -28.25
C LEU A 29 14.82 -2.29 -28.93
N VAL A 30 13.71 -2.40 -28.19
CA VAL A 30 12.42 -2.83 -28.75
C VAL A 30 11.94 -1.89 -29.86
N LEU A 31 12.07 -0.59 -29.66
CA LEU A 31 11.69 0.41 -30.67
C LEU A 31 12.63 0.41 -31.87
N ALA A 32 13.92 0.15 -31.69
CA ALA A 32 14.87 0.08 -32.79
C ALA A 32 14.70 -1.17 -33.64
N LEU A 33 14.43 -2.34 -33.02
CA LEU A 33 14.29 -3.62 -33.71
C LEU A 33 12.88 -3.82 -34.30
N LEU A 34 11.84 -3.34 -33.62
CA LEU A 34 10.43 -3.52 -33.99
C LEU A 34 9.67 -2.20 -33.90
N PRO A 35 9.92 -1.23 -34.80
CA PRO A 35 9.44 0.14 -34.61
C PRO A 35 7.91 0.28 -34.49
N VAL A 36 7.15 -0.45 -35.29
CA VAL A 36 5.69 -0.39 -35.25
C VAL A 36 5.13 -1.17 -34.04
N VAL A 37 5.57 -2.39 -33.86
CA VAL A 37 5.15 -3.27 -32.75
C VAL A 37 5.63 -2.68 -31.42
N GLY A 38 6.88 -2.22 -31.37
CA GLY A 38 7.46 -1.58 -30.21
C GLY A 38 6.71 -0.32 -29.80
N LEU A 39 6.24 0.47 -30.74
CA LEU A 39 5.41 1.64 -30.49
C LEU A 39 4.09 1.25 -29.81
N VAL A 40 3.38 0.27 -30.37
CA VAL A 40 2.12 -0.23 -29.79
C VAL A 40 2.35 -0.78 -28.39
N LEU A 41 3.38 -1.60 -28.23
CA LEU A 41 3.75 -2.14 -26.91
C LEU A 41 4.13 -1.05 -25.91
N TYR A 42 4.85 -0.02 -26.37
CA TYR A 42 5.21 1.11 -25.52
C TYR A 42 3.98 1.88 -25.03
N PHE A 43 3.01 2.15 -25.89
CA PHE A 43 1.77 2.81 -25.50
C PHE A 43 0.91 1.95 -24.56
N LEU A 44 0.89 0.64 -24.75
CA LEU A 44 0.12 -0.29 -23.92
C LEU A 44 0.78 -0.57 -22.57
N LEU A 45 2.10 -0.78 -22.54
CA LEU A 45 2.83 -1.27 -21.38
C LEU A 45 3.79 -0.24 -20.79
N GLY A 46 4.31 0.65 -21.62
CA GLY A 46 5.41 1.55 -21.29
C GLY A 46 5.01 2.87 -20.62
N GLN A 47 3.80 3.37 -20.86
CA GLN A 47 3.46 4.72 -20.39
C GLN A 47 3.21 4.84 -18.89
N ASN A 48 4.04 5.65 -18.22
CA ASN A 48 3.87 6.02 -16.81
C ASN A 48 3.16 7.38 -16.62
N TYR A 49 2.93 8.15 -17.68
CA TYR A 49 2.45 9.53 -17.60
C TYR A 49 1.11 9.69 -16.87
N PHE A 50 0.10 8.89 -17.25
CA PHE A 50 -1.21 8.94 -16.59
C PHE A 50 -1.17 8.46 -15.13
N LYS A 51 -0.22 7.61 -14.80
CA LYS A 51 -0.03 7.13 -13.43
C LYS A 51 0.59 8.20 -12.56
N ARG A 52 1.64 8.86 -13.04
CA ARG A 52 2.32 9.93 -12.33
C ARG A 52 1.32 11.01 -11.92
N ARG A 53 0.50 11.49 -12.84
CA ARG A 53 -0.50 12.53 -12.58
C ARG A 53 -1.55 12.11 -11.52
N LYS A 54 -1.94 10.82 -11.48
CA LYS A 54 -2.87 10.31 -10.46
C LYS A 54 -2.20 10.21 -9.09
N PHE A 55 -0.95 9.77 -9.05
CA PHE A 55 -0.18 9.70 -7.81
C PHE A 55 0.18 11.09 -7.29
N ASP A 56 0.50 12.03 -8.16
CA ASP A 56 0.80 13.41 -7.79
C ASP A 56 -0.42 14.08 -7.14
N LYS A 57 -1.61 13.91 -7.72
CA LYS A 57 -2.86 14.39 -7.10
C LYS A 57 -3.13 13.76 -5.73
N LYS A 58 -2.88 12.46 -5.60
CA LYS A 58 -3.05 11.77 -4.33
C LYS A 58 -1.98 12.23 -3.32
N ALA A 59 -0.74 12.36 -3.74
CA ALA A 59 0.35 12.84 -2.89
C ALA A 59 0.06 14.25 -2.35
N GLU A 60 -0.56 15.13 -3.14
CA GLU A 60 -0.98 16.44 -2.69
C GLU A 60 -2.13 16.38 -1.68
N GLN A 61 -3.12 15.52 -1.90
CA GLN A 61 -4.19 15.29 -0.93
C GLN A 61 -3.66 14.68 0.38
N ASP A 62 -2.73 13.74 0.26
CA ASP A 62 -2.09 13.12 1.41
C ASP A 62 -1.25 14.17 2.17
N ARG A 63 -0.53 15.07 1.47
CA ARG A 63 0.21 16.18 2.08
C ARG A 63 -0.69 17.07 2.94
N LEU A 64 -1.84 17.48 2.41
CA LEU A 64 -2.81 18.29 3.16
C LEU A 64 -3.38 17.54 4.37
N SER A 65 -3.53 16.24 4.26
CA SER A 65 -3.97 15.38 5.37
C SER A 65 -2.88 15.26 6.44
N TYR A 66 -1.62 15.09 6.05
CA TYR A 66 -0.48 15.04 6.96
C TYR A 66 -0.28 16.39 7.69
N GLU A 67 -0.45 17.52 7.02
CA GLU A 67 -0.38 18.83 7.67
C GLU A 67 -1.45 19.02 8.76
N ARG A 68 -2.63 18.40 8.59
CA ARG A 68 -3.66 18.37 9.63
C ARG A 68 -3.28 17.47 10.80
N ILE A 69 -2.72 16.30 10.51
CA ILE A 69 -2.26 15.33 11.51
C ILE A 69 -1.09 15.93 12.29
N ASP A 70 -0.14 16.59 11.62
CA ASP A 70 1.02 17.23 12.26
C ASP A 70 0.62 18.27 13.30
N ARG A 71 -0.47 19.00 13.06
CA ARG A 71 -1.02 19.96 14.04
C ARG A 71 -1.63 19.28 15.27
N SER A 72 -2.09 18.03 15.15
CA SER A 72 -2.68 17.25 16.24
C SER A 72 -1.70 16.23 16.85
N ALA A 73 -0.60 15.93 16.16
CA ALA A 73 0.41 15.02 16.65
C ALA A 73 1.19 15.67 17.81
N ARG A 74 1.49 14.86 18.81
CA ARG A 74 2.42 15.29 19.86
C ARG A 74 3.79 15.54 19.20
N PRO A 75 4.36 16.73 19.32
CA PRO A 75 5.70 16.99 18.79
C PRO A 75 6.69 16.01 19.44
N LEU A 76 7.79 15.73 18.73
CA LEU A 76 8.93 15.04 19.33
C LEU A 76 9.21 15.67 20.71
N PRO A 77 9.56 14.86 21.71
CA PRO A 77 10.03 15.40 22.97
C PRO A 77 11.08 16.47 22.67
N ARG A 78 10.95 17.66 23.24
CA ARG A 78 11.97 18.72 23.08
C ARG A 78 13.34 18.25 23.56
N ASP A 79 13.33 17.30 24.49
CA ASP A 79 14.52 16.66 25.02
C ASP A 79 14.77 15.30 24.31
N LEU A 80 15.77 15.30 23.44
CA LEU A 80 16.28 14.12 22.76
C LEU A 80 17.51 13.53 23.47
N SER A 81 17.84 13.98 24.68
CA SER A 81 19.04 13.53 25.43
C SER A 81 19.07 12.04 25.70
N GLN A 82 17.90 11.40 25.76
CA GLN A 82 17.78 9.94 25.88
C GLN A 82 18.26 9.15 24.64
N PHE A 83 18.51 9.85 23.53
CA PHE A 83 18.97 9.24 22.27
C PHE A 83 20.44 9.56 22.04
N THR A 84 21.19 8.60 21.54
CA THR A 84 22.58 8.82 21.11
C THR A 84 22.64 9.82 19.95
N PRO A 85 23.77 10.52 19.72
CA PRO A 85 23.90 11.48 18.63
C PRO A 85 23.54 10.90 17.24
N ASN A 86 23.84 9.62 16.99
CA ASN A 86 23.49 8.95 15.75
C ASN A 86 21.96 8.70 15.63
N GLN A 87 21.32 8.33 16.72
CA GLN A 87 19.86 8.19 16.76
C GLN A 87 19.15 9.53 16.54
N GLN A 88 19.65 10.62 17.15
CA GLN A 88 19.11 11.96 16.93
C GLN A 88 19.23 12.38 15.45
N ARG A 89 20.40 12.12 14.82
CA ARG A 89 20.59 12.39 13.38
C ARG A 89 19.62 11.59 12.52
N LEU A 90 19.42 10.32 12.84
CA LEU A 90 18.47 9.45 12.12
C LEU A 90 17.03 9.95 12.29
N LEU A 91 16.63 10.35 13.49
CA LEU A 91 15.31 10.94 13.74
C LEU A 91 15.10 12.20 12.90
N HIS A 92 16.03 13.15 12.92
CA HIS A 92 15.94 14.36 12.11
C HIS A 92 15.91 14.07 10.61
N LEU A 93 16.74 13.16 10.13
CA LEU A 93 16.77 12.76 8.72
C LEU A 93 15.43 12.14 8.31
N SER A 94 14.93 11.20 9.09
CA SER A 94 13.66 10.52 8.83
C SER A 94 12.48 11.50 8.81
N GLN A 95 12.45 12.44 9.73
CA GLN A 95 11.42 13.49 9.77
C GLN A 95 11.44 14.38 8.52
N ARG A 96 12.62 14.77 8.07
CA ARG A 96 12.79 15.56 6.84
C ARG A 96 12.38 14.81 5.59
N LEU A 97 12.73 13.53 5.49
CA LEU A 97 12.46 12.71 4.30
C LEU A 97 11.00 12.23 4.25
N ALA A 98 10.48 11.74 5.37
CA ALA A 98 9.13 11.19 5.42
C ALA A 98 8.04 12.26 5.48
N ARG A 99 8.39 13.49 5.91
CA ARG A 99 7.44 14.60 6.14
C ARG A 99 6.26 14.18 7.03
N THR A 100 6.50 13.24 7.94
CA THR A 100 5.51 12.72 8.87
C THR A 100 5.96 13.01 10.29
N PRO A 101 5.05 13.37 11.20
CA PRO A 101 5.39 13.56 12.59
C PRO A 101 5.81 12.21 13.21
N PHE A 102 6.74 12.26 14.13
CA PHE A 102 7.04 11.13 14.98
C PHE A 102 6.01 10.99 16.08
N SER A 103 5.61 9.76 16.36
CA SER A 103 4.88 9.43 17.57
C SER A 103 5.70 8.44 18.40
N MET A 104 5.62 8.57 19.71
CA MET A 104 6.24 7.62 20.63
C MET A 104 5.22 6.56 20.99
N ALA A 105 5.49 5.31 20.60
CA ALA A 105 4.72 4.17 21.09
C ALA A 105 5.04 3.94 22.57
N THR A 106 4.02 3.64 23.38
CA THR A 106 4.21 3.34 24.80
C THR A 106 4.93 2.01 24.99
N ARG A 107 4.62 1.03 24.12
CA ARG A 107 5.23 -0.30 24.10
C ARG A 107 5.34 -0.82 22.69
N THR A 108 6.39 -1.57 22.42
CA THR A 108 6.60 -2.28 21.15
C THR A 108 6.97 -3.72 21.46
N TYR A 109 6.32 -4.65 20.79
CA TYR A 109 6.59 -6.09 20.91
C TYR A 109 7.01 -6.63 19.55
N VAL A 110 8.06 -7.45 19.54
CA VAL A 110 8.47 -8.20 18.36
C VAL A 110 7.79 -9.57 18.43
N LEU A 111 6.96 -9.87 17.42
CA LEU A 111 6.29 -11.16 17.26
C LEU A 111 7.10 -11.97 16.24
N THR A 112 7.55 -13.15 16.62
CA THR A 112 8.61 -13.86 15.88
C THR A 112 8.08 -14.86 14.84
N ASN A 113 6.80 -15.24 14.92
CA ASN A 113 6.19 -16.21 14.00
C ASN A 113 4.69 -15.94 13.81
N GLY A 114 4.06 -16.73 12.92
CA GLY A 114 2.64 -16.60 12.60
C GLY A 114 1.73 -16.95 13.77
N GLU A 115 2.04 -17.98 14.53
CA GLU A 115 1.23 -18.40 15.68
C GLU A 115 1.13 -17.30 16.73
N GLU A 116 2.25 -16.75 17.13
CA GLU A 116 2.31 -15.63 18.06
C GLU A 116 1.60 -14.39 17.50
N THR A 117 1.82 -14.08 16.21
CA THR A 117 1.21 -12.92 15.56
C THR A 117 -0.31 -13.03 15.54
N PHE A 118 -0.85 -14.15 15.04
CA PHE A 118 -2.30 -14.28 14.88
C PHE A 118 -3.03 -14.50 16.20
N THR A 119 -2.41 -15.16 17.19
CA THR A 119 -2.94 -15.25 18.55
C THR A 119 -3.08 -13.86 19.19
N ASN A 120 -2.04 -13.04 19.09
CA ASN A 120 -2.09 -11.67 19.60
C ASN A 120 -3.07 -10.80 18.82
N LEU A 121 -3.08 -10.91 17.49
CA LEU A 121 -4.01 -10.17 16.64
C LEU A 121 -5.47 -10.47 16.99
N LEU A 122 -5.86 -11.74 17.05
CA LEU A 122 -7.21 -12.15 17.42
C LEU A 122 -7.60 -11.67 18.80
N ARG A 123 -6.68 -11.73 19.75
CA ARG A 123 -6.91 -11.22 21.13
C ARG A 123 -7.22 -9.72 21.10
N GLU A 124 -6.46 -8.92 20.38
CA GLU A 124 -6.66 -7.49 20.31
C GLU A 124 -7.90 -7.11 19.45
N LEU A 125 -8.18 -7.83 18.36
CA LEU A 125 -9.41 -7.66 17.60
C LEU A 125 -10.66 -7.86 18.45
N LYS A 126 -10.66 -8.89 19.32
CA LYS A 126 -11.77 -9.17 20.25
C LYS A 126 -11.98 -8.07 21.29
N LYS A 127 -10.99 -7.23 21.58
CA LYS A 127 -11.09 -6.10 22.51
C LYS A 127 -11.56 -4.81 21.87
N ALA A 128 -11.58 -4.70 20.53
CA ALA A 128 -11.94 -3.49 19.81
C ALA A 128 -13.31 -2.93 20.26
N GLN A 129 -13.36 -1.61 20.46
CA GLN A 129 -14.56 -0.89 20.90
C GLN A 129 -15.04 0.16 19.91
N HIS A 130 -14.12 0.77 19.14
CA HIS A 130 -14.44 1.89 18.25
C HIS A 130 -14.26 1.54 16.78
N HIS A 131 -13.04 1.14 16.38
CA HIS A 131 -12.77 0.82 14.99
C HIS A 131 -11.65 -0.19 14.78
N ILE A 132 -11.75 -0.94 13.68
CA ILE A 132 -10.72 -1.83 13.16
C ILE A 132 -10.43 -1.45 11.72
N HIS A 133 -9.17 -1.07 11.42
CA HIS A 133 -8.69 -0.88 10.06
C HIS A 133 -7.65 -1.97 9.75
N MET A 134 -7.94 -2.80 8.77
CA MET A 134 -7.13 -3.96 8.43
C MET A 134 -6.79 -3.95 6.94
N GLU A 135 -5.51 -4.02 6.62
CA GLU A 135 -4.96 -4.00 5.27
C GLU A 135 -3.98 -5.15 5.09
N TYR A 136 -4.23 -6.02 4.08
CA TYR A 136 -3.38 -7.16 3.77
C TYR A 136 -3.08 -7.25 2.28
N TYR A 137 -1.87 -7.70 1.93
CA TYR A 137 -1.53 -8.02 0.56
C TYR A 137 -2.15 -9.34 0.12
N ILE A 138 -1.86 -10.42 0.85
CA ILE A 138 -2.42 -11.75 0.64
C ILE A 138 -3.41 -12.03 1.75
N TYR A 139 -4.63 -12.40 1.39
CA TYR A 139 -5.61 -12.91 2.32
C TYR A 139 -6.22 -14.20 1.79
N ARG A 140 -6.34 -15.21 2.62
CA ARG A 140 -6.89 -16.51 2.28
C ARG A 140 -8.05 -16.87 3.20
N ALA A 141 -8.97 -17.70 2.69
CA ALA A 141 -10.08 -18.24 3.45
C ALA A 141 -9.71 -19.59 4.10
N ASP A 142 -8.48 -19.68 4.66
CA ASP A 142 -8.01 -20.77 5.51
C ASP A 142 -8.55 -20.63 6.94
N ASP A 143 -8.15 -21.53 7.84
CA ASP A 143 -8.68 -21.58 9.21
C ASP A 143 -8.48 -20.25 9.95
N ILE A 144 -7.27 -19.68 9.88
CA ILE A 144 -6.99 -18.41 10.54
C ILE A 144 -7.71 -17.24 9.87
N GLY A 145 -7.78 -17.24 8.53
CA GLY A 145 -8.52 -16.22 7.78
C GLY A 145 -10.01 -16.26 8.07
N ARG A 146 -10.59 -17.44 8.26
CA ARG A 146 -12.00 -17.62 8.67
C ARG A 146 -12.24 -17.18 10.12
N GLU A 147 -11.32 -17.46 11.03
CA GLU A 147 -11.44 -17.03 12.42
C GLU A 147 -11.39 -15.49 12.54
N ILE A 148 -10.48 -14.86 11.79
CA ILE A 148 -10.42 -13.40 11.70
C ILE A 148 -11.71 -12.86 11.07
N GLN A 149 -12.21 -13.44 9.96
CA GLN A 149 -13.46 -13.04 9.34
C GLN A 149 -14.62 -13.04 10.35
N LYS A 150 -14.77 -14.15 11.10
CA LYS A 150 -15.80 -14.29 12.13
C LYS A 150 -15.69 -13.18 13.17
N THR A 151 -14.49 -12.91 13.66
CA THR A 151 -14.22 -11.85 14.64
C THR A 151 -14.59 -10.47 14.09
N LEU A 152 -14.23 -10.16 12.83
CA LEU A 152 -14.58 -8.90 12.18
C LEU A 152 -16.09 -8.73 12.02
N ILE A 153 -16.81 -9.81 11.66
CA ILE A 153 -18.28 -9.84 11.55
C ILE A 153 -18.92 -9.59 12.92
N GLU A 154 -18.46 -10.28 13.96
CA GLU A 154 -18.95 -10.11 15.33
C GLU A 154 -18.78 -8.67 15.81
N LYS A 155 -17.61 -8.08 15.56
CA LYS A 155 -17.32 -6.69 15.93
C LYS A 155 -18.15 -5.68 15.14
N ALA A 156 -18.30 -5.87 13.84
CA ALA A 156 -19.15 -4.99 13.02
C ALA A 156 -20.62 -5.03 13.48
N ARG A 157 -21.16 -6.21 13.79
CA ARG A 157 -22.51 -6.37 14.35
C ARG A 157 -22.68 -5.75 15.75
N ALA A 158 -21.58 -5.69 16.51
CA ALA A 158 -21.54 -5.01 17.82
C ALA A 158 -21.38 -3.49 17.71
N GLY A 159 -21.39 -2.91 16.49
CA GLY A 159 -21.30 -1.46 16.26
C GLY A 159 -19.88 -0.92 16.09
N VAL A 160 -18.85 -1.76 16.08
CA VAL A 160 -17.47 -1.33 15.79
C VAL A 160 -17.34 -1.03 14.30
N GLU A 161 -16.74 0.12 13.94
CA GLU A 161 -16.47 0.45 12.54
C GLU A 161 -15.34 -0.43 12.00
N VAL A 162 -15.66 -1.36 11.11
CA VAL A 162 -14.66 -2.27 10.52
C VAL A 162 -14.40 -1.90 9.07
N ARG A 163 -13.13 -1.63 8.74
CA ARG A 163 -12.62 -1.46 7.37
C ARG A 163 -11.61 -2.55 7.06
N PHE A 164 -11.89 -3.32 6.04
CA PHE A 164 -11.02 -4.40 5.59
C PHE A 164 -10.63 -4.17 4.14
N MET A 165 -9.33 -4.14 3.85
CA MET A 165 -8.78 -3.99 2.51
C MET A 165 -7.78 -5.09 2.18
N PHE A 166 -7.83 -5.60 0.95
CA PHE A 166 -6.87 -6.57 0.44
C PHE A 166 -6.51 -6.30 -1.02
N ASP A 167 -5.36 -6.83 -1.48
CA ASP A 167 -4.94 -6.72 -2.87
C ASP A 167 -5.63 -7.79 -3.73
N ALA A 168 -6.17 -7.40 -4.89
CA ALA A 168 -6.91 -8.29 -5.77
C ALA A 168 -6.08 -9.44 -6.33
N VAL A 169 -4.79 -9.22 -6.60
CA VAL A 169 -3.90 -10.27 -7.14
C VAL A 169 -3.32 -11.13 -6.03
N GLY A 170 -2.88 -10.50 -4.94
CA GLY A 170 -2.39 -11.23 -3.78
C GLY A 170 -3.45 -12.17 -3.19
N SER A 171 -4.73 -11.79 -3.30
CA SER A 171 -5.86 -12.55 -2.74
C SER A 171 -6.76 -13.14 -3.83
N ILE A 172 -6.21 -13.54 -4.98
CA ILE A 172 -6.98 -14.03 -6.14
C ILE A 172 -7.85 -15.26 -5.82
N GLY A 173 -7.41 -16.08 -4.87
CA GLY A 173 -8.14 -17.26 -4.42
C GLY A 173 -9.22 -16.99 -3.37
N LEU A 174 -9.44 -15.74 -2.97
CA LEU A 174 -10.43 -15.41 -1.94
C LEU A 174 -11.86 -15.52 -2.52
N PRO A 175 -12.73 -16.39 -1.97
CA PRO A 175 -14.09 -16.57 -2.50
C PRO A 175 -14.92 -15.29 -2.41
N LYS A 176 -15.77 -15.05 -3.41
CA LYS A 176 -16.69 -13.89 -3.39
C LYS A 176 -17.65 -13.94 -2.21
N SER A 177 -18.07 -15.13 -1.77
CA SER A 177 -18.90 -15.34 -0.58
C SER A 177 -18.24 -14.76 0.67
N PHE A 178 -16.92 -14.91 0.83
CA PHE A 178 -16.16 -14.37 1.96
C PHE A 178 -16.35 -12.85 2.12
N THR A 179 -16.20 -12.12 1.02
CA THR A 179 -16.40 -10.66 1.04
C THR A 179 -17.86 -10.25 1.13
N ALA A 180 -18.77 -11.07 0.60
CA ALA A 180 -20.22 -10.85 0.71
C ALA A 180 -20.70 -10.96 2.16
N GLU A 181 -20.25 -11.97 2.90
CA GLU A 181 -20.54 -12.18 4.32
C GLU A 181 -20.06 -10.98 5.18
N LEU A 182 -18.83 -10.51 4.92
CA LEU A 182 -18.30 -9.32 5.59
C LEU A 182 -19.16 -8.08 5.33
N ARG A 183 -19.53 -7.83 4.06
CA ARG A 183 -20.37 -6.67 3.69
C ARG A 183 -21.78 -6.77 4.29
N ALA A 184 -22.37 -7.96 4.31
CA ALA A 184 -23.68 -8.20 4.91
C ALA A 184 -23.68 -7.89 6.43
N ALA A 185 -22.54 -8.02 7.10
CA ALA A 185 -22.37 -7.67 8.50
C ALA A 185 -22.04 -6.17 8.73
N GLY A 186 -21.95 -5.35 7.68
CA GLY A 186 -21.61 -3.93 7.78
C GLY A 186 -20.12 -3.60 7.67
N VAL A 187 -19.25 -4.58 7.40
CA VAL A 187 -17.83 -4.33 7.17
C VAL A 187 -17.62 -3.58 5.85
N LYS A 188 -16.87 -2.48 5.87
CA LYS A 188 -16.48 -1.72 4.68
C LYS A 188 -15.31 -2.43 3.99
N VAL A 189 -15.60 -3.21 2.93
CA VAL A 189 -14.60 -4.00 2.22
C VAL A 189 -14.08 -3.25 1.00
N GLY A 190 -12.78 -2.95 0.98
CA GLY A 190 -12.02 -2.37 -0.13
C GLY A 190 -11.18 -3.41 -0.86
N ILE A 191 -11.06 -3.28 -2.18
CA ILE A 191 -10.19 -4.12 -3.01
C ILE A 191 -9.18 -3.22 -3.70
N TYR A 192 -7.90 -3.41 -3.39
CA TYR A 192 -6.84 -2.66 -4.03
C TYR A 192 -6.50 -3.26 -5.40
N GLY A 193 -6.43 -2.41 -6.43
CA GLY A 193 -6.04 -2.81 -7.77
C GLY A 193 -6.95 -3.86 -8.40
N PRO A 194 -8.30 -3.68 -8.43
CA PRO A 194 -9.22 -4.67 -8.99
C PRO A 194 -8.86 -4.93 -10.45
N MET A 195 -8.81 -6.23 -10.83
CA MET A 195 -8.57 -6.64 -12.21
C MET A 195 -9.84 -6.42 -13.03
N ARG A 196 -9.85 -5.39 -13.86
CA ARG A 196 -10.86 -5.23 -14.92
C ARG A 196 -10.37 -5.94 -16.17
N PHE A 197 -11.23 -6.64 -16.86
CA PHE A 197 -11.02 -7.62 -17.93
C PHE A 197 -10.18 -7.19 -19.15
N LEU A 198 -9.80 -5.93 -19.27
CA LEU A 198 -9.03 -5.37 -20.38
C LEU A 198 -7.72 -4.67 -19.97
N SER A 199 -7.26 -4.91 -18.77
CA SER A 199 -6.03 -4.30 -18.30
C SER A 199 -4.83 -5.22 -18.53
N LEU A 200 -4.45 -5.44 -19.77
CA LEU A 200 -3.04 -5.71 -20.17
C LEU A 200 -2.12 -4.53 -19.75
N SER A 201 -2.63 -3.65 -18.92
CA SER A 201 -1.94 -2.46 -18.46
C SER A 201 -0.94 -2.84 -17.39
N SER A 202 0.20 -2.20 -17.44
CA SER A 202 1.27 -2.17 -16.44
C SER A 202 0.83 -2.02 -14.96
N ARG A 203 -0.47 -1.99 -14.67
CA ARG A 203 -1.06 -1.98 -13.32
C ARG A 203 -0.92 -3.31 -12.58
N VAL A 204 -0.64 -4.41 -13.31
CA VAL A 204 -0.39 -5.72 -12.69
C VAL A 204 0.80 -5.66 -11.72
N ASN A 205 1.76 -4.78 -11.98
CA ASN A 205 2.98 -4.66 -11.19
C ASN A 205 2.88 -3.71 -9.98
N TYR A 206 1.79 -2.92 -9.86
CA TYR A 206 1.57 -2.03 -8.71
C TYR A 206 0.67 -2.72 -7.71
N ARG A 207 1.28 -3.36 -6.72
CA ARG A 207 0.60 -4.12 -5.67
C ARG A 207 0.81 -3.48 -4.32
N ASN A 208 -0.15 -3.71 -3.44
CA ASN A 208 -0.09 -3.22 -2.08
C ASN A 208 0.43 -4.31 -1.15
N HIS A 209 1.72 -4.34 -0.92
CA HIS A 209 2.38 -5.34 -0.08
C HIS A 209 2.28 -5.06 1.43
N ARG A 210 1.46 -4.13 1.86
CA ARG A 210 1.32 -3.79 3.28
C ARG A 210 0.53 -4.87 4.02
N LYS A 211 0.89 -5.11 5.27
CA LYS A 211 0.15 -5.87 6.27
C LYS A 211 0.10 -4.99 7.49
N ILE A 212 -1.02 -4.34 7.68
CA ILE A 212 -1.21 -3.34 8.73
C ILE A 212 -2.59 -3.55 9.34
N VAL A 213 -2.64 -3.60 10.67
CA VAL A 213 -3.90 -3.55 11.40
C VAL A 213 -3.81 -2.45 12.43
N VAL A 214 -4.84 -1.62 12.51
CA VAL A 214 -4.99 -0.57 13.53
C VAL A 214 -6.30 -0.80 14.25
N ILE A 215 -6.25 -0.86 15.57
CA ILE A 215 -7.38 -1.13 16.45
C ILE A 215 -7.51 0.04 17.43
N ASP A 216 -8.64 0.71 17.40
CA ASP A 216 -9.02 1.84 18.26
C ASP A 216 -7.99 3.00 18.29
N GLY A 217 -7.09 3.06 17.32
CA GLY A 217 -5.99 4.03 17.26
C GLY A 217 -4.89 3.81 18.31
N ASN A 218 -5.01 2.79 19.15
CA ASN A 218 -4.09 2.52 20.26
C ASN A 218 -3.17 1.32 20.01
N THR A 219 -3.67 0.32 19.28
CA THR A 219 -2.91 -0.90 18.99
C THR A 219 -2.68 -1.00 17.50
N GLY A 220 -1.44 -1.22 17.09
CA GLY A 220 -1.04 -1.38 15.69
C GLY A 220 -0.24 -2.67 15.49
N PHE A 221 -0.55 -3.42 14.43
CA PHE A 221 0.27 -4.52 13.93
C PHE A 221 0.83 -4.13 12.56
N ILE A 222 2.11 -4.33 12.38
CA ILE A 222 2.80 -4.13 11.11
C ILE A 222 3.84 -5.22 10.92
N GLY A 223 3.91 -5.80 9.74
CA GLY A 223 4.87 -6.89 9.52
C GLY A 223 4.85 -7.47 8.13
N GLY A 224 5.45 -8.64 8.00
CA GLY A 224 5.61 -9.41 6.77
C GLY A 224 4.61 -10.56 6.60
N LEU A 225 3.88 -10.92 7.64
CA LEU A 225 2.91 -12.02 7.65
C LEU A 225 1.55 -11.57 7.19
#